data_f6365b6fab7500685a5cf4c20a737e43
#
_entry.id   f6365b6fab7500685a5cf4c20a737e43
#
_cell.length_a   1.000
_cell.length_b   1.000
_cell.length_c   1.000
_cell.angle_alpha   90.00
_cell.angle_beta   90.00
_cell.angle_gamma   90.00
#
_symmetry.space_group_name_H-M   'P 1'
#
loop_
_entity.id
_entity.type
_entity.pdbx_description
1 polymer ?
#
loop_
_entity_poly.entity_id
_entity_poly.type
_entity_poly.pdbx_seq_one_letter_code
_entity_poly.pdbx_strand_id
1 'polypeptide(L)'
;MSKTHYSILSVILLLVLSACHSLWTAQTQPAPQQESILVLPTTDIPLPNTDFAFLFPEEPKLYEQTSPRKNITINFSNREKNDIAVTDPLLMADENSMLIDLSLIQKEDYAFPLPGAKVISPYAGRRKHHSGVDLKTCANDTIISAFDGIVRLAKPYYAYGNVIVVRHYNGLETVYSHNSKNLVKPGDYVKAGQPIALTGRTGRATTEHLHFEVRVNGQHFNPNLVFDLQERKLNNQCLVFTQKGGK
;
A
#
# COMPACT_ATOMS: atom_id res chain seq x y z
N MET A 1 -22.11 59.69 -37.94
CA MET A 1 -21.09 60.22 -37.02
C MET A 1 -20.68 59.09 -36.18
N SER A 2 -19.74 58.22 -36.53
CA SER A 2 -18.28 58.30 -36.41
C SER A 2 -17.78 58.48 -35.01
N LYS A 3 -17.14 57.44 -34.50
CA LYS A 3 -15.74 57.40 -33.94
C LYS A 3 -15.47 56.11 -33.32
N THR A 4 -14.78 55.23 -33.97
CA THR A 4 -13.49 54.53 -33.71
C THR A 4 -12.92 54.72 -32.31
N HIS A 5 -12.82 53.60 -31.57
CA HIS A 5 -11.82 53.39 -30.53
C HIS A 5 -11.13 52.01 -30.75
N TYR A 6 -10.11 52.06 -31.59
CA TYR A 6 -9.02 51.10 -31.58
C TYR A 6 -7.88 51.66 -30.73
N SER A 7 -7.09 50.80 -30.17
CA SER A 7 -5.82 51.07 -29.50
C SER A 7 -5.89 51.24 -27.98
N ILE A 8 -5.49 50.21 -27.26
CA ILE A 8 -4.59 50.16 -26.08
C ILE A 8 -4.45 48.70 -25.60
N LEU A 9 -4.41 47.73 -26.48
CA LEU A 9 -4.17 46.33 -26.05
C LEU A 9 -2.96 45.65 -26.71
N SER A 10 -2.07 46.42 -27.36
CA SER A 10 -0.94 45.84 -28.08
C SER A 10 0.45 46.25 -27.57
N VAL A 11 0.58 46.88 -26.41
CA VAL A 11 1.89 47.36 -25.91
C VAL A 11 2.31 46.67 -24.58
N ILE A 12 1.49 45.85 -23.97
CA ILE A 12 1.85 45.17 -22.68
C ILE A 12 2.42 43.76 -22.87
N LEU A 13 2.47 43.24 -24.10
CA LEU A 13 2.98 41.86 -24.33
C LEU A 13 4.46 41.79 -24.77
N LEU A 14 5.21 42.88 -24.70
CA LEU A 14 6.61 42.93 -25.16
C LEU A 14 7.63 43.31 -24.08
N LEU A 15 7.25 43.36 -22.79
CA LEU A 15 8.15 43.73 -21.68
C LEU A 15 8.32 42.65 -20.62
N VAL A 16 7.88 41.39 -20.82
CA VAL A 16 8.07 40.29 -19.86
C VAL A 16 9.08 39.22 -20.34
N LEU A 17 9.72 39.41 -21.49
CA LEU A 17 10.71 38.46 -22.03
C LEU A 17 12.16 38.92 -21.89
N SER A 18 12.47 39.90 -21.03
CA SER A 18 13.85 40.40 -20.88
C SER A 18 14.41 40.36 -19.42
N ALA A 19 13.97 39.48 -18.57
CA ALA A 19 14.51 39.39 -17.22
C ALA A 19 14.71 37.96 -16.71
N CYS A 20 15.30 37.10 -17.52
CA CYS A 20 15.83 35.79 -17.06
C CYS A 20 17.14 35.45 -17.76
N HIS A 21 18.08 36.40 -17.74
CA HIS A 21 19.51 36.14 -18.05
C HIS A 21 20.33 36.77 -16.93
N SER A 22 20.42 36.08 -15.81
CA SER A 22 21.46 36.42 -14.85
C SER A 22 21.85 35.22 -14.03
N LEU A 23 23.09 34.85 -14.22
CA LEU A 23 23.98 34.28 -13.23
C LEU A 23 23.76 32.79 -12.88
N TRP A 24 24.11 31.91 -13.79
CA TRP A 24 24.63 30.62 -13.43
C TRP A 24 26.14 30.77 -13.14
N THR A 25 26.48 31.11 -11.90
CA THR A 25 27.83 30.97 -11.38
C THR A 25 28.09 29.50 -11.14
N ALA A 26 29.02 28.92 -11.91
CA ALA A 26 29.54 27.59 -11.66
C ALA A 26 30.15 27.55 -10.26
N GLN A 27 29.44 26.91 -9.32
CA GLN A 27 30.06 26.44 -8.08
C GLN A 27 30.91 25.23 -8.45
N THR A 28 32.21 25.42 -8.41
CA THR A 28 33.21 24.32 -8.44
C THR A 28 32.96 23.42 -7.23
N GLN A 29 32.51 22.19 -7.48
CA GLN A 29 32.50 21.17 -6.46
C GLN A 29 33.92 20.92 -5.96
N PRO A 30 34.15 20.82 -4.64
CA PRO A 30 35.45 20.38 -4.13
C PRO A 30 35.71 18.95 -4.64
N ALA A 31 36.97 18.69 -5.03
CA ALA A 31 37.41 17.38 -5.45
C ALA A 31 37.10 16.33 -4.37
N PRO A 32 36.76 15.09 -4.76
CA PRO A 32 36.51 14.03 -3.80
C PRO A 32 37.78 13.83 -2.97
N GLN A 33 37.60 13.93 -1.64
CA GLN A 33 38.68 13.59 -0.71
C GLN A 33 38.99 12.10 -0.89
N GLN A 34 40.23 11.81 -1.24
CA GLN A 34 40.79 10.46 -1.23
C GLN A 34 40.67 9.92 0.19
N GLU A 35 39.76 8.95 0.39
CA GLU A 35 39.80 8.12 1.58
C GLU A 35 41.16 7.42 1.64
N SER A 36 41.93 7.75 2.66
CA SER A 36 43.19 7.06 2.94
C SER A 36 42.83 5.61 3.33
N ILE A 37 43.04 4.69 2.39
CA ILE A 37 43.02 3.26 2.67
C ILE A 37 44.15 2.99 3.67
N LEU A 38 43.76 2.66 4.90
CA LEU A 38 44.68 2.20 5.92
C LEU A 38 45.21 0.82 5.49
N VAL A 39 46.36 0.79 4.83
CA VAL A 39 47.05 -0.45 4.53
C VAL A 39 47.64 -0.95 5.85
N LEU A 40 47.02 -1.96 6.45
CA LEU A 40 47.60 -2.67 7.57
C LEU A 40 48.85 -3.41 7.08
N PRO A 41 49.96 -3.36 7.83
CA PRO A 41 51.13 -4.12 7.43
C PRO A 41 50.84 -5.61 7.45
N THR A 42 51.06 -6.27 6.34
CA THR A 42 51.03 -7.74 6.26
C THR A 42 52.20 -8.27 7.11
N THR A 43 51.92 -8.59 8.37
CA THR A 43 52.82 -9.44 9.13
C THR A 43 52.56 -10.87 8.68
N ASP A 44 53.55 -11.49 8.05
CA ASP A 44 53.61 -12.94 7.77
C ASP A 44 53.64 -13.69 9.10
N ILE A 45 52.49 -13.89 9.73
CA ILE A 45 52.31 -14.82 10.83
C ILE A 45 51.97 -16.16 10.18
N PRO A 46 52.83 -17.18 10.27
CA PRO A 46 52.46 -18.51 9.79
C PRO A 46 51.26 -19.01 10.58
N LEU A 47 50.11 -19.15 9.92
CA LEU A 47 48.93 -19.73 10.49
C LEU A 47 49.21 -21.19 10.85
N PRO A 48 48.93 -21.63 12.09
CA PRO A 48 49.02 -23.03 12.43
C PRO A 48 48.04 -23.80 11.53
N ASN A 49 48.53 -24.93 11.01
CA ASN A 49 47.75 -25.81 10.14
C ASN A 49 46.65 -26.53 10.97
N THR A 50 45.63 -25.81 11.29
CA THR A 50 44.43 -26.35 11.94
C THR A 50 43.27 -26.21 10.96
N ASP A 51 42.64 -27.32 10.61
CA ASP A 51 41.43 -27.39 9.82
C ASP A 51 40.34 -26.53 10.48
N PHE A 52 40.24 -25.26 10.10
CA PHE A 52 39.17 -24.34 10.54
C PHE A 52 37.82 -24.60 9.85
N ALA A 53 37.71 -25.67 9.09
CA ALA A 53 36.43 -26.05 8.44
C ALA A 53 35.29 -26.31 9.46
N PHE A 54 35.60 -26.45 10.76
CA PHE A 54 34.61 -26.70 11.83
C PHE A 54 34.07 -25.44 12.52
N LEU A 55 34.60 -24.25 12.21
CA LEU A 55 34.24 -23.01 12.92
C LEU A 55 33.41 -22.03 12.13
N PHE A 56 33.19 -22.30 10.85
CA PHE A 56 32.19 -21.56 10.10
C PHE A 56 30.99 -22.46 9.94
N PRO A 57 29.87 -22.21 10.67
CA PRO A 57 28.62 -22.81 10.26
C PRO A 57 28.42 -22.43 8.78
N GLU A 58 27.91 -23.38 7.99
CA GLU A 58 27.55 -23.17 6.58
C GLU A 58 27.09 -21.73 6.38
N GLU A 59 27.65 -21.03 5.38
CA GLU A 59 27.21 -19.65 5.08
C GLU A 59 25.71 -19.59 5.26
N PRO A 60 25.19 -18.65 6.07
CA PRO A 60 23.74 -18.57 6.26
C PRO A 60 23.18 -18.50 4.84
N LYS A 61 22.47 -19.55 4.42
CA LYS A 61 21.71 -19.55 3.16
C LYS A 61 21.04 -18.20 3.15
N LEU A 62 21.43 -17.34 2.20
CA LEU A 62 20.77 -16.06 2.01
C LEU A 62 19.28 -16.40 1.97
N TYR A 63 18.59 -16.10 3.06
CA TYR A 63 17.16 -16.30 3.13
C TYR A 63 16.64 -15.41 2.01
N GLU A 64 16.22 -16.02 0.90
CA GLU A 64 15.49 -15.28 -0.12
C GLU A 64 14.38 -14.57 0.65
N GLN A 65 14.49 -13.25 0.79
CA GLN A 65 13.50 -12.43 1.49
C GLN A 65 12.21 -12.45 0.65
N THR A 66 11.51 -13.55 0.75
CA THR A 66 10.18 -13.67 0.14
C THR A 66 9.21 -12.94 1.05
N SER A 67 8.29 -12.22 0.46
CA SER A 67 7.20 -11.57 1.20
C SER A 67 6.54 -12.56 2.16
N PRO A 68 6.32 -12.18 3.42
CA PRO A 68 5.84 -13.09 4.44
C PRO A 68 4.47 -13.64 4.08
N ARG A 69 4.36 -14.97 3.97
CA ARG A 69 3.09 -15.65 3.72
C ARG A 69 2.56 -16.28 5.00
N LYS A 70 1.26 -16.20 5.20
CA LYS A 70 0.53 -16.81 6.32
C LYS A 70 -0.27 -18.01 5.84
N ASN A 71 -0.57 -18.92 6.77
CA ASN A 71 -1.52 -20.00 6.52
C ASN A 71 -2.93 -19.39 6.52
N ILE A 72 -3.59 -19.37 5.36
CA ILE A 72 -4.92 -18.78 5.17
C ILE A 72 -5.87 -19.77 4.51
N THR A 73 -7.16 -19.67 4.82
CA THR A 73 -8.20 -20.43 4.12
C THR A 73 -8.41 -19.87 2.71
N ILE A 74 -8.33 -20.72 1.70
CA ILE A 74 -8.58 -20.40 0.30
C ILE A 74 -9.89 -21.00 -0.24
N ASN A 75 -10.40 -22.04 0.42
CA ASN A 75 -11.71 -22.64 0.14
C ASN A 75 -12.76 -22.02 1.05
N PHE A 76 -13.42 -20.98 0.57
CA PHE A 76 -14.35 -20.20 1.36
C PHE A 76 -15.68 -20.92 1.60
N SER A 77 -16.09 -20.98 2.86
CA SER A 77 -17.44 -21.41 3.28
C SER A 77 -18.51 -20.43 2.77
N ASN A 78 -19.78 -20.85 2.84
CA ASN A 78 -20.90 -19.97 2.48
C ASN A 78 -20.93 -18.69 3.33
N ARG A 79 -20.58 -18.75 4.62
CA ARG A 79 -20.50 -17.59 5.48
C ARG A 79 -19.41 -16.61 5.00
N GLU A 80 -18.23 -17.12 4.70
CA GLU A 80 -17.12 -16.30 4.20
C GLU A 80 -17.42 -15.64 2.85
N LYS A 81 -18.18 -16.29 1.98
CA LYS A 81 -18.64 -15.71 0.69
C LYS A 81 -19.76 -14.69 0.83
N ASN A 82 -20.41 -14.61 1.99
CA ASN A 82 -21.62 -13.80 2.17
C ASN A 82 -21.46 -12.70 3.21
N ASP A 83 -20.46 -12.75 4.08
CA ASP A 83 -20.25 -11.78 5.16
C ASP A 83 -18.92 -11.06 5.04
N ILE A 84 -18.88 -9.75 5.37
CA ILE A 84 -17.64 -8.97 5.32
C ILE A 84 -16.77 -9.27 6.55
N ALA A 85 -17.38 -9.35 7.74
CA ALA A 85 -16.67 -9.52 9.00
C ALA A 85 -16.62 -11.00 9.41
N VAL A 86 -15.73 -11.77 8.81
CA VAL A 86 -15.58 -13.21 9.06
C VAL A 86 -14.15 -13.52 9.47
N THR A 87 -14.00 -14.41 10.45
CA THR A 87 -12.71 -14.95 10.88
C THR A 87 -12.19 -15.97 9.88
N ASP A 88 -10.88 -15.98 9.67
CA ASP A 88 -10.19 -17.04 8.95
C ASP A 88 -9.80 -18.14 9.95
N PRO A 89 -10.32 -19.37 9.80
CA PRO A 89 -10.04 -20.44 10.78
C PRO A 89 -8.59 -20.91 10.79
N LEU A 90 -7.81 -20.64 9.73
CA LEU A 90 -6.41 -21.06 9.65
C LEU A 90 -5.42 -19.98 10.11
N LEU A 91 -5.80 -18.70 10.00
CA LEU A 91 -4.86 -17.59 10.16
C LEU A 91 -4.19 -17.52 11.54
N MET A 92 -4.90 -17.92 12.59
CA MET A 92 -4.40 -17.94 13.98
C MET A 92 -4.76 -19.27 14.67
N ALA A 93 -4.74 -20.39 13.92
CA ALA A 93 -5.17 -21.68 14.44
C ALA A 93 -4.27 -22.19 15.57
N ASP A 94 -2.97 -21.97 15.42
CA ASP A 94 -1.94 -22.53 16.31
C ASP A 94 -1.34 -21.51 17.29
N GLU A 95 -1.67 -20.21 17.11
CA GLU A 95 -1.08 -19.12 17.91
C GLU A 95 -2.13 -18.09 18.31
N ASN A 96 -2.00 -17.55 19.53
CA ASN A 96 -2.86 -16.46 20.01
C ASN A 96 -2.46 -15.09 19.46
N SER A 97 -1.38 -15.00 18.69
CA SER A 97 -0.89 -13.75 18.11
C SER A 97 -0.33 -13.98 16.71
N MET A 98 -0.37 -12.94 15.90
CA MET A 98 0.19 -12.92 14.56
C MET A 98 1.01 -11.65 14.37
N LEU A 99 2.21 -11.79 13.84
CA LEU A 99 3.07 -10.68 13.46
C LEU A 99 3.06 -10.54 11.93
N ILE A 100 2.89 -9.31 11.45
CA ILE A 100 3.09 -8.94 10.04
C ILE A 100 4.17 -7.87 10.00
N ASP A 101 5.33 -8.21 9.46
CA ASP A 101 6.39 -7.25 9.22
C ASP A 101 6.23 -6.67 7.80
N LEU A 102 5.77 -5.42 7.73
CA LEU A 102 5.53 -4.73 6.47
C LEU A 102 6.85 -4.41 5.75
N SER A 103 7.98 -4.35 6.48
CA SER A 103 9.30 -4.06 5.89
C SER A 103 9.81 -5.19 4.98
N LEU A 104 9.29 -6.40 5.17
CA LEU A 104 9.64 -7.57 4.35
C LEU A 104 8.81 -7.68 3.06
N ILE A 105 7.76 -6.84 2.90
CA ILE A 105 6.94 -6.84 1.68
C ILE A 105 7.68 -6.06 0.60
N GLN A 106 8.00 -6.72 -0.50
CA GLN A 106 8.71 -6.10 -1.62
C GLN A 106 7.82 -5.11 -2.36
N LYS A 107 8.44 -4.16 -3.08
CA LYS A 107 7.72 -3.11 -3.80
C LYS A 107 6.74 -3.66 -4.85
N GLU A 108 7.04 -4.83 -5.41
CA GLU A 108 6.25 -5.53 -6.41
C GLU A 108 5.04 -6.25 -5.81
N ASP A 109 5.05 -6.51 -4.49
CA ASP A 109 4.04 -7.30 -3.79
C ASP A 109 2.96 -6.45 -3.12
N TYR A 110 3.00 -5.13 -3.30
CA TYR A 110 1.93 -4.23 -2.84
C TYR A 110 1.63 -3.11 -3.82
N ALA A 111 0.42 -2.56 -3.72
CA ALA A 111 0.01 -1.35 -4.42
C ALA A 111 -0.92 -0.50 -3.55
N PHE A 112 -0.85 0.82 -3.66
CA PHE A 112 -1.83 1.69 -3.03
C PHE A 112 -3.19 1.55 -3.76
N PRO A 113 -4.30 1.26 -3.08
CA PRO A 113 -5.54 0.76 -3.70
C PRO A 113 -6.20 1.70 -4.71
N LEU A 114 -5.93 3.01 -4.61
CA LEU A 114 -6.46 4.02 -5.53
C LEU A 114 -5.39 5.09 -5.79
N PRO A 115 -4.56 4.93 -6.84
CA PRO A 115 -3.50 5.86 -7.17
C PRO A 115 -4.02 7.30 -7.35
N GLY A 116 -3.29 8.28 -6.82
CA GLY A 116 -3.66 9.70 -6.94
C GLY A 116 -4.76 10.19 -5.99
N ALA A 117 -5.48 9.31 -5.29
CA ALA A 117 -6.59 9.69 -4.43
C ALA A 117 -6.14 10.49 -3.19
N LYS A 118 -7.09 11.31 -2.67
CA LYS A 118 -6.92 12.08 -1.42
C LYS A 118 -7.85 11.54 -0.35
N VAL A 119 -7.38 11.50 0.90
CA VAL A 119 -8.23 11.17 2.04
C VAL A 119 -9.24 12.28 2.28
N ILE A 120 -10.54 11.93 2.31
CA ILE A 120 -11.63 12.86 2.62
C ILE A 120 -12.31 12.53 3.95
N SER A 121 -12.17 11.29 4.43
CA SER A 121 -12.68 10.86 5.73
C SER A 121 -11.69 9.85 6.33
N PRO A 122 -11.03 10.15 7.45
CA PRO A 122 -10.10 9.23 8.08
C PRO A 122 -10.86 8.12 8.83
N TYR A 123 -10.15 7.04 9.14
CA TYR A 123 -10.60 5.97 10.03
C TYR A 123 -11.04 6.54 11.38
N ALA A 124 -12.15 6.06 11.92
CA ALA A 124 -12.73 6.48 13.20
C ALA A 124 -12.88 8.00 13.37
N GLY A 125 -12.84 8.80 12.30
CA GLY A 125 -12.90 10.25 12.31
C GLY A 125 -14.11 10.84 13.05
N ARG A 126 -14.77 11.87 12.51
CA ARG A 126 -15.96 12.47 13.13
C ARG A 126 -17.11 11.45 13.36
N ARG A 127 -17.15 10.41 12.56
CA ARG A 127 -18.02 9.24 12.73
C ARG A 127 -17.26 8.19 13.53
N LYS A 128 -17.46 8.12 14.84
CA LYS A 128 -16.80 7.15 15.75
C LYS A 128 -16.81 5.68 15.29
N HIS A 129 -17.61 5.35 14.28
CA HIS A 129 -17.78 3.99 13.73
C HIS A 129 -17.35 3.87 12.27
N HIS A 130 -16.48 4.77 11.76
CA HIS A 130 -15.96 4.66 10.40
C HIS A 130 -14.89 3.56 10.34
N SER A 131 -15.23 2.44 9.71
CA SER A 131 -14.44 1.20 9.71
C SER A 131 -13.26 1.22 8.75
N GLY A 132 -13.14 2.26 7.91
CA GLY A 132 -12.07 2.41 6.92
C GLY A 132 -11.66 3.85 6.71
N VAL A 133 -11.11 4.13 5.55
CA VAL A 133 -10.82 5.48 5.06
C VAL A 133 -11.56 5.71 3.76
N ASP A 134 -12.04 6.94 3.55
CA ASP A 134 -12.65 7.33 2.29
C ASP A 134 -11.62 8.07 1.44
N LEU A 135 -11.35 7.53 0.26
CA LEU A 135 -10.38 8.01 -0.71
C LEU A 135 -11.11 8.65 -1.89
N LYS A 136 -10.97 9.98 -2.04
CA LYS A 136 -11.66 10.76 -3.09
C LYS A 136 -10.94 10.63 -4.42
N THR A 137 -11.75 10.43 -5.45
CA THR A 137 -11.31 10.33 -6.83
C THR A 137 -12.43 10.77 -7.79
N CYS A 138 -12.28 10.52 -9.09
CA CYS A 138 -13.32 10.66 -10.07
C CYS A 138 -14.16 9.37 -10.18
N ALA A 139 -15.34 9.49 -10.80
CA ALA A 139 -16.16 8.32 -11.11
C ALA A 139 -15.45 7.40 -12.11
N ASN A 140 -15.57 6.10 -11.88
CA ASN A 140 -14.98 5.04 -12.70
C ASN A 140 -13.44 5.03 -12.79
N ASP A 141 -12.74 5.68 -11.86
CA ASP A 141 -11.32 5.47 -11.70
C ASP A 141 -11.04 4.02 -11.28
N THR A 142 -9.92 3.50 -11.73
CA THR A 142 -9.56 2.09 -11.50
C THR A 142 -9.12 1.86 -10.06
N ILE A 143 -9.81 0.96 -9.38
CA ILE A 143 -9.41 0.41 -8.07
C ILE A 143 -8.54 -0.82 -8.31
N ILE A 144 -7.40 -0.90 -7.63
CA ILE A 144 -6.45 -2.00 -7.77
C ILE A 144 -6.29 -2.77 -6.46
N SER A 145 -5.94 -4.05 -6.54
CA SER A 145 -5.69 -4.88 -5.36
C SER A 145 -4.46 -4.39 -4.61
N ALA A 146 -4.56 -4.29 -3.28
CA ALA A 146 -3.48 -3.81 -2.43
C ALA A 146 -2.31 -4.80 -2.32
N PHE A 147 -2.59 -6.10 -2.34
CA PHE A 147 -1.62 -7.19 -2.27
C PHE A 147 -2.09 -8.38 -3.10
N ASP A 148 -1.22 -9.36 -3.29
CA ASP A 148 -1.57 -10.67 -3.86
C ASP A 148 -2.59 -11.37 -2.97
N GLY A 149 -3.59 -12.04 -3.57
CA GLY A 149 -4.60 -12.75 -2.78
C GLY A 149 -5.69 -13.40 -3.61
N ILE A 150 -6.79 -13.73 -2.92
CA ILE A 150 -7.97 -14.38 -3.51
C ILE A 150 -9.22 -13.56 -3.14
N VAL A 151 -10.04 -13.29 -4.14
CA VAL A 151 -11.33 -12.61 -3.94
C VAL A 151 -12.26 -13.52 -3.14
N ARG A 152 -12.61 -13.11 -1.93
CA ARG A 152 -13.50 -13.84 -1.04
C ARG A 152 -14.97 -13.49 -1.28
N LEU A 153 -15.24 -12.22 -1.51
CA LEU A 153 -16.59 -11.67 -1.73
C LEU A 153 -16.56 -10.60 -2.82
N ALA A 154 -17.49 -10.62 -3.74
CA ALA A 154 -17.68 -9.59 -4.76
C ALA A 154 -19.16 -9.52 -5.16
N LYS A 155 -19.94 -8.67 -4.48
CA LYS A 155 -21.39 -8.54 -4.69
C LYS A 155 -21.94 -7.24 -4.08
N PRO A 156 -23.21 -6.85 -4.33
CA PRO A 156 -23.89 -5.83 -3.54
C PRO A 156 -24.01 -6.28 -2.07
N TYR A 157 -23.72 -5.35 -1.15
CA TYR A 157 -23.82 -5.58 0.30
C TYR A 157 -24.40 -4.34 1.00
N TYR A 158 -25.20 -4.57 2.07
CA TYR A 158 -25.89 -3.49 2.77
C TYR A 158 -24.91 -2.39 3.21
N ALA A 159 -25.28 -1.14 2.97
CA ALA A 159 -24.51 0.08 3.19
C ALA A 159 -23.23 0.21 2.33
N TYR A 160 -22.50 -0.86 2.04
CA TYR A 160 -21.25 -0.86 1.26
C TYR A 160 -21.49 -0.68 -0.26
N GLY A 161 -22.71 -0.95 -0.75
CA GLY A 161 -22.96 -0.98 -2.19
C GLY A 161 -22.24 -2.16 -2.86
N ASN A 162 -21.80 -2.00 -4.09
CA ASN A 162 -20.94 -3.02 -4.70
C ASN A 162 -19.61 -3.06 -3.97
N VAL A 163 -19.27 -4.20 -3.43
CA VAL A 163 -18.10 -4.39 -2.58
C VAL A 163 -17.29 -5.60 -3.02
N ILE A 164 -15.98 -5.50 -2.84
CA ILE A 164 -15.04 -6.62 -2.98
C ILE A 164 -14.31 -6.79 -1.65
N VAL A 165 -14.11 -8.03 -1.23
CA VAL A 165 -13.19 -8.40 -0.16
C VAL A 165 -12.15 -9.34 -0.73
N VAL A 166 -10.88 -9.00 -0.56
CA VAL A 166 -9.73 -9.82 -0.95
C VAL A 166 -9.04 -10.31 0.31
N ARG A 167 -8.81 -11.63 0.41
CA ARG A 167 -7.97 -12.26 1.41
C ARG A 167 -6.57 -12.40 0.86
N HIS A 168 -5.58 -11.82 1.56
CA HIS A 168 -4.21 -11.75 1.10
C HIS A 168 -3.32 -12.79 1.77
N TYR A 169 -2.28 -13.24 1.07
CA TYR A 169 -1.33 -14.24 1.59
C TYR A 169 -0.50 -13.74 2.78
N ASN A 170 -0.44 -12.42 3.02
CA ASN A 170 0.19 -11.84 4.20
C ASN A 170 -0.69 -11.89 5.47
N GLY A 171 -1.92 -12.41 5.37
CA GLY A 171 -2.88 -12.53 6.48
C GLY A 171 -3.83 -11.34 6.65
N LEU A 172 -3.70 -10.31 5.84
CA LEU A 172 -4.65 -9.20 5.80
C LEU A 172 -5.86 -9.54 4.92
N GLU A 173 -6.98 -8.91 5.19
CA GLU A 173 -8.07 -8.74 4.22
C GLU A 173 -8.25 -7.25 3.91
N THR A 174 -8.56 -6.94 2.66
CA THR A 174 -8.92 -5.59 2.24
C THR A 174 -10.33 -5.55 1.68
N VAL A 175 -11.04 -4.45 1.98
CA VAL A 175 -12.41 -4.20 1.53
C VAL A 175 -12.42 -2.98 0.63
N TYR A 176 -13.04 -3.12 -0.54
CA TYR A 176 -13.18 -2.06 -1.54
C TYR A 176 -14.67 -1.84 -1.81
N SER A 177 -15.20 -0.70 -1.44
CA SER A 177 -16.62 -0.44 -1.36
C SER A 177 -17.04 0.78 -2.18
N HIS A 178 -18.35 0.91 -2.39
CA HIS A 178 -19.02 1.92 -3.20
C HIS A 178 -18.70 1.84 -4.70
N ASN A 179 -18.23 0.67 -5.16
CA ASN A 179 -17.84 0.47 -6.55
C ASN A 179 -19.00 0.70 -7.50
N SER A 180 -18.74 1.34 -8.64
CA SER A 180 -19.70 1.36 -9.77
C SER A 180 -19.80 -0.01 -10.41
N LYS A 181 -18.65 -0.71 -10.51
CA LYS A 181 -18.53 -2.04 -11.11
C LYS A 181 -17.44 -2.85 -10.44
N ASN A 182 -17.74 -4.10 -10.09
CA ASN A 182 -16.74 -5.10 -9.74
C ASN A 182 -16.25 -5.76 -11.03
N LEU A 183 -14.94 -5.92 -11.18
CA LEU A 183 -14.29 -6.53 -12.37
C LEU A 183 -13.87 -7.98 -12.11
N VAL A 184 -13.96 -8.43 -10.86
CA VAL A 184 -13.57 -9.75 -10.39
C VAL A 184 -14.74 -10.43 -9.66
N LYS A 185 -14.67 -11.75 -9.49
CA LYS A 185 -15.67 -12.57 -8.81
C LYS A 185 -15.04 -13.40 -7.69
N PRO A 186 -15.83 -13.93 -6.74
CA PRO A 186 -15.31 -14.80 -5.69
C PRO A 186 -14.59 -16.02 -6.28
N GLY A 187 -13.40 -16.33 -5.73
CA GLY A 187 -12.50 -17.38 -6.18
C GLY A 187 -11.42 -16.90 -7.15
N ASP A 188 -11.51 -15.72 -7.72
CA ASP A 188 -10.46 -15.19 -8.59
C ASP A 188 -9.19 -14.88 -7.78
N TYR A 189 -8.04 -15.30 -8.32
CA TYR A 189 -6.72 -14.89 -7.83
C TYR A 189 -6.39 -13.51 -8.38
N VAL A 190 -5.88 -12.64 -7.52
CA VAL A 190 -5.48 -11.29 -7.89
C VAL A 190 -4.04 -10.99 -7.46
N LYS A 191 -3.35 -10.18 -8.25
CA LYS A 191 -2.02 -9.68 -7.96
C LYS A 191 -2.09 -8.26 -7.39
N ALA A 192 -1.08 -7.87 -6.62
CA ALA A 192 -0.87 -6.48 -6.23
C ALA A 192 -0.88 -5.59 -7.49
N GLY A 193 -1.61 -4.48 -7.44
CA GLY A 193 -1.75 -3.58 -8.59
C GLY A 193 -2.71 -4.04 -9.69
N GLN A 194 -3.27 -5.25 -9.61
CA GLN A 194 -4.26 -5.71 -10.61
C GLN A 194 -5.57 -4.92 -10.47
N PRO A 195 -6.17 -4.43 -11.59
CA PRO A 195 -7.50 -3.85 -11.61
C PRO A 195 -8.57 -4.83 -11.11
N ILE A 196 -9.36 -4.42 -10.09
CA ILE A 196 -10.40 -5.26 -9.49
C ILE A 196 -11.78 -4.61 -9.50
N ALA A 197 -11.87 -3.27 -9.54
CA ALA A 197 -13.14 -2.54 -9.58
C ALA A 197 -12.99 -1.16 -10.21
N LEU A 198 -14.12 -0.49 -10.39
CA LEU A 198 -14.20 0.93 -10.74
C LEU A 198 -14.87 1.69 -9.60
N THR A 199 -14.36 2.89 -9.29
CA THR A 199 -14.93 3.78 -8.27
C THR A 199 -16.34 4.22 -8.65
N GLY A 200 -17.17 4.44 -7.63
CA GLY A 200 -18.55 4.87 -7.83
C GLY A 200 -19.17 5.45 -6.57
N ARG A 201 -20.51 5.36 -6.52
CA ARG A 201 -21.33 5.92 -5.44
C ARG A 201 -22.47 4.98 -5.05
N THR A 202 -22.24 3.66 -5.10
CA THR A 202 -23.27 2.70 -4.71
C THR A 202 -23.36 2.57 -3.19
N GLY A 203 -24.49 2.05 -2.68
CA GLY A 203 -24.74 1.93 -1.25
C GLY A 203 -25.01 3.28 -0.58
N ARG A 204 -24.41 3.52 0.58
CA ARG A 204 -24.61 4.77 1.37
C ARG A 204 -23.65 5.91 1.03
N ALA A 205 -22.99 5.85 -0.10
CA ALA A 205 -22.10 6.91 -0.54
C ALA A 205 -22.90 8.15 -1.01
N THR A 206 -22.46 9.34 -0.61
CA THR A 206 -23.05 10.62 -1.05
C THR A 206 -22.27 11.25 -2.20
N THR A 207 -21.01 10.87 -2.38
CA THR A 207 -20.10 11.34 -3.44
C THR A 207 -19.30 10.17 -3.97
N GLU A 208 -18.69 10.33 -5.13
CA GLU A 208 -17.77 9.35 -5.70
C GLU A 208 -16.52 9.22 -4.80
N HIS A 209 -16.27 8.03 -4.28
CA HIS A 209 -15.08 7.71 -3.48
C HIS A 209 -14.92 6.20 -3.34
N LEU A 210 -13.73 5.76 -3.00
CA LEU A 210 -13.47 4.42 -2.51
C LEU A 210 -13.51 4.46 -0.98
N HIS A 211 -14.41 3.68 -0.37
CA HIS A 211 -14.29 3.33 1.05
C HIS A 211 -13.40 2.09 1.14
N PHE A 212 -12.23 2.27 1.76
CA PHE A 212 -11.19 1.26 1.87
C PHE A 212 -10.97 0.83 3.32
N GLU A 213 -11.04 -0.48 3.57
CA GLU A 213 -10.74 -1.05 4.90
C GLU A 213 -9.59 -2.03 4.82
N VAL A 214 -8.86 -2.14 5.93
CA VAL A 214 -7.92 -3.24 6.19
C VAL A 214 -8.43 -4.00 7.41
N ARG A 215 -8.39 -5.33 7.33
CA ARG A 215 -8.90 -6.24 8.35
C ARG A 215 -7.91 -7.36 8.64
N VAL A 216 -7.95 -7.87 9.86
CA VAL A 216 -7.34 -9.12 10.28
C VAL A 216 -8.39 -9.92 11.01
N ASN A 217 -8.56 -11.15 10.61
CA ASN A 217 -9.48 -12.10 11.25
C ASN A 217 -10.89 -11.51 11.49
N GLY A 218 -11.42 -10.82 10.47
CA GLY A 218 -12.73 -10.17 10.49
C GLY A 218 -12.78 -8.80 11.18
N GLN A 219 -11.78 -8.41 11.94
CA GLN A 219 -11.72 -7.13 12.65
C GLN A 219 -11.04 -6.06 11.80
N HIS A 220 -11.73 -4.92 11.59
CA HIS A 220 -11.13 -3.77 10.92
C HIS A 220 -10.22 -2.99 11.87
N PHE A 221 -9.20 -2.38 11.30
CA PHE A 221 -8.29 -1.47 12.01
C PHE A 221 -7.89 -0.31 11.10
N ASN A 222 -7.17 0.66 11.66
CA ASN A 222 -6.80 1.88 10.93
C ASN A 222 -5.89 1.56 9.73
N PRO A 223 -6.34 1.79 8.48
CA PRO A 223 -5.53 1.57 7.29
C PRO A 223 -4.22 2.36 7.27
N ASN A 224 -4.14 3.48 8.01
CA ASN A 224 -2.90 4.26 8.14
C ASN A 224 -1.79 3.53 8.91
N LEU A 225 -2.07 2.39 9.53
CA LEU A 225 -1.03 1.52 10.10
C LEU A 225 -0.36 0.66 9.01
N VAL A 226 -1.03 0.44 7.88
CA VAL A 226 -0.49 -0.34 6.76
C VAL A 226 0.08 0.58 5.69
N PHE A 227 -0.64 1.63 5.34
CA PHE A 227 -0.26 2.58 4.30
C PHE A 227 -0.09 3.99 4.88
N ASP A 228 1.00 4.66 4.53
CA ASP A 228 1.05 6.11 4.59
C ASP A 228 0.07 6.67 3.55
N LEU A 229 -1.06 7.17 4.04
CA LEU A 229 -2.15 7.63 3.19
C LEU A 229 -1.85 8.95 2.47
N GLN A 230 -0.84 9.71 2.91
CA GLN A 230 -0.39 10.94 2.26
C GLN A 230 0.60 10.64 1.15
N GLU A 231 1.62 9.84 1.47
CA GLU A 231 2.66 9.43 0.54
C GLU A 231 2.20 8.29 -0.39
N ARG A 232 1.08 7.63 -0.07
CA ARG A 232 0.50 6.49 -0.82
C ARG A 232 1.47 5.33 -0.98
N LYS A 233 2.19 5.02 0.08
CA LYS A 233 3.16 3.93 0.14
C LYS A 233 2.91 3.03 1.34
N LEU A 234 3.46 1.82 1.31
CA LEU A 234 3.45 0.91 2.44
C LEU A 234 4.29 1.49 3.59
N ASN A 235 3.82 1.35 4.84
CA ASN A 235 4.60 1.68 6.02
C ASN A 235 5.70 0.64 6.25
N ASN A 236 6.77 1.08 6.90
CA ASN A 236 7.91 0.22 7.24
C ASN A 236 7.89 -0.08 8.74
N GLN A 237 6.96 -0.93 9.17
CA GLN A 237 6.77 -1.30 10.59
C GLN A 237 6.23 -2.72 10.76
N CYS A 238 6.41 -3.27 11.95
CA CYS A 238 5.80 -4.53 12.37
C CYS A 238 4.42 -4.28 13.01
N LEU A 239 3.44 -5.08 12.62
CA LEU A 239 2.11 -5.11 13.21
C LEU A 239 1.92 -6.40 13.99
N VAL A 240 1.51 -6.28 15.25
CA VAL A 240 1.21 -7.44 16.11
C VAL A 240 -0.29 -7.46 16.38
N PHE A 241 -0.92 -8.59 16.06
CA PHE A 241 -2.35 -8.82 16.31
C PHE A 241 -2.48 -9.95 17.33
N THR A 242 -3.32 -9.75 18.35
CA THR A 242 -3.60 -10.76 19.36
C THR A 242 -5.07 -11.11 19.35
N GLN A 243 -5.39 -12.41 19.48
CA GLN A 243 -6.77 -12.81 19.76
C GLN A 243 -7.08 -12.41 21.20
N LYS A 244 -8.17 -11.66 21.41
CA LYS A 244 -8.71 -11.50 22.75
C LYS A 244 -9.21 -12.87 23.17
N GLY A 245 -8.57 -13.45 24.19
CA GLY A 245 -9.00 -14.72 24.77
C GLY A 245 -10.49 -14.65 25.06
N GLY A 246 -11.25 -15.53 24.42
CA GLY A 246 -12.66 -15.70 24.76
C GLY A 246 -12.72 -16.15 26.21
N LYS A 247 -13.39 -15.37 27.07
CA LYS A 247 -13.87 -15.82 28.38
C LYS A 247 -15.12 -16.64 28.19
#